data_2735cc83ce89c697d530c41651628b96
#
_entry.id   2735cc83ce89c697d530c41651628b96
#
_cell.length_a   1.000
_cell.length_b   1.000
_cell.length_c   1.000
_cell.angle_alpha   90.00
_cell.angle_beta   90.00
_cell.angle_gamma   90.00
#
_symmetry.space_group_name_H-M   'P 1'
#
loop_
_entity.id
_entity.type
_entity.pdbx_description
1 polymer ?
#
loop_
_entity_poly.entity_id
_entity_poly.type
_entity_poly.pdbx_seq_one_letter_code
_entity_poly.pdbx_strand_id
1 'polypeptide(L)'
;MASTRRALVIGTGTGGLASAAFLAKDGFDVLALDAGAEIGGYLAPFSQDGFVFDQGLHYVGACRPGQLVHELFQSLGVDAGELFRELDPDGFDLYRFPDLDVQVCRPLAAYRERLTALFPEETKGLRHFFGLLDGAARMHDALARGILGRPVLTDLVALTGVPALLQWSQRPLRELIEQSTSDERLRAVLAGQSGAWALPPSRVVGLAALLYMAHFSDGAFFPRGGGGGLRDALVHAAEAKGAQFRTRALVERIETERGRVTGVVLAGGERIEADIVVSAVDPTITLGRLVSASDLPTSLRRKAAVIEPSMATFQIWLGMRRDLRTYGLGAQNVWLYPSYDVEEGFSARFTGKLPPRPMLFLSPTSIKDPSGALAPEGSSSLVVLTYVPHARFRKWQSLPEAERGPAYAAYRDEIAQWMLKELDARYPGLVGDVVVQAYGTPLTAADQTRATAGAPFGPAMTLSQWGPKGFRTRTPVTGLYLAGSGVFGGGVAPCLLSGLAASFMAKLAPK
;
A
#
# COMPACT_ATOMS: atom_id res chain seq x y z
N MET A 1 -41.12 -7.48 -6.95
CA MET A 1 -39.71 -7.71 -6.59
C MET A 1 -39.08 -6.36 -6.33
N ALA A 2 -38.38 -6.16 -5.22
CA ALA A 2 -37.64 -4.92 -5.02
C ALA A 2 -36.58 -4.82 -6.12
N SER A 3 -36.50 -3.67 -6.82
CA SER A 3 -35.47 -3.47 -7.85
C SER A 3 -34.08 -3.60 -7.22
N THR A 4 -33.21 -4.36 -7.84
CA THR A 4 -31.79 -4.47 -7.44
C THR A 4 -31.18 -3.07 -7.52
N ARG A 5 -30.54 -2.60 -6.42
CA ARG A 5 -29.88 -1.31 -6.41
C ARG A 5 -28.62 -1.35 -7.28
N ARG A 6 -28.44 -0.32 -8.08
CA ARG A 6 -27.26 -0.17 -8.92
C ARG A 6 -26.14 0.56 -8.18
N ALA A 7 -24.95 -0.03 -8.21
CA ALA A 7 -23.77 0.54 -7.60
C ALA A 7 -22.66 0.76 -8.64
N LEU A 8 -22.10 1.96 -8.68
CA LEU A 8 -20.92 2.28 -9.48
C LEU A 8 -19.69 2.35 -8.60
N VAL A 9 -18.58 1.77 -9.06
CA VAL A 9 -17.28 1.87 -8.42
C VAL A 9 -16.34 2.67 -9.34
N ILE A 10 -15.75 3.75 -8.84
CA ILE A 10 -14.81 4.60 -9.59
C ILE A 10 -13.39 4.23 -9.19
N GLY A 11 -12.61 3.72 -10.15
CA GLY A 11 -11.25 3.22 -9.97
C GLY A 11 -11.23 1.73 -9.59
N THR A 12 -10.35 0.96 -10.24
CA THR A 12 -10.21 -0.49 -10.07
C THR A 12 -8.89 -0.90 -9.41
N GLY A 13 -8.24 -0.01 -8.64
CA GLY A 13 -7.18 -0.41 -7.72
C GLY A 13 -7.71 -1.35 -6.63
N THR A 14 -6.85 -1.85 -5.74
CA THR A 14 -7.22 -2.84 -4.70
C THR A 14 -8.51 -2.49 -3.94
N GLY A 15 -8.69 -1.24 -3.54
CA GLY A 15 -9.90 -0.80 -2.83
C GLY A 15 -11.16 -0.82 -3.69
N GLY A 16 -11.04 -0.48 -4.98
CA GLY A 16 -12.15 -0.53 -5.94
C GLY A 16 -12.55 -1.96 -6.28
N LEU A 17 -11.57 -2.83 -6.56
CA LEU A 17 -11.82 -4.26 -6.81
C LEU A 17 -12.50 -4.92 -5.60
N ALA A 18 -12.00 -4.64 -4.39
CA ALA A 18 -12.64 -5.12 -3.16
C ALA A 18 -14.06 -4.58 -3.01
N SER A 19 -14.29 -3.28 -3.29
CA SER A 19 -15.62 -2.69 -3.25
C SER A 19 -16.58 -3.38 -4.23
N ALA A 20 -16.13 -3.61 -5.47
CA ALA A 20 -16.91 -4.30 -6.48
C ALA A 20 -17.26 -5.72 -6.06
N ALA A 21 -16.31 -6.49 -5.55
CA ALA A 21 -16.51 -7.86 -5.11
C ALA A 21 -17.49 -7.96 -3.92
N PHE A 22 -17.32 -7.10 -2.90
CA PHE A 22 -18.20 -7.11 -1.73
C PHE A 22 -19.61 -6.59 -2.07
N LEU A 23 -19.76 -5.55 -2.88
CA LEU A 23 -21.06 -5.06 -3.33
C LEU A 23 -21.81 -6.12 -4.15
N ALA A 24 -21.14 -6.76 -5.10
CA ALA A 24 -21.74 -7.83 -5.91
C ALA A 24 -22.15 -9.03 -5.04
N LYS A 25 -21.30 -9.44 -4.08
CA LYS A 25 -21.64 -10.46 -3.06
C LYS A 25 -22.88 -10.07 -2.25
N ASP A 26 -23.05 -8.78 -1.95
CA ASP A 26 -24.18 -8.25 -1.21
C ASP A 26 -25.45 -8.01 -2.07
N GLY A 27 -25.41 -8.40 -3.36
CA GLY A 27 -26.57 -8.41 -4.26
C GLY A 27 -26.85 -7.09 -4.98
N PHE A 28 -25.86 -6.18 -5.08
CA PHE A 28 -25.97 -5.00 -5.93
C PHE A 28 -25.69 -5.34 -7.40
N ASP A 29 -26.33 -4.60 -8.34
CA ASP A 29 -25.92 -4.53 -9.74
C ASP A 29 -24.68 -3.62 -9.82
N VAL A 30 -23.50 -4.19 -10.05
CA VAL A 30 -22.22 -3.49 -9.93
C VAL A 30 -21.58 -3.25 -11.29
N LEU A 31 -21.24 -1.99 -11.56
CA LEU A 31 -20.36 -1.61 -12.67
C LEU A 31 -19.15 -0.84 -12.11
N ALA A 32 -17.95 -1.39 -12.31
CA ALA A 32 -16.69 -0.75 -11.93
C ALA A 32 -16.06 -0.07 -13.15
N LEU A 33 -15.70 1.20 -12.99
CA LEU A 33 -15.20 2.10 -14.03
C LEU A 33 -13.73 2.44 -13.77
N ASP A 34 -12.87 2.25 -14.76
CA ASP A 34 -11.48 2.69 -14.70
C ASP A 34 -11.13 3.63 -15.85
N ALA A 35 -10.40 4.69 -15.55
CA ALA A 35 -9.90 5.63 -16.56
C ALA A 35 -8.76 5.04 -17.41
N GLY A 36 -8.03 4.07 -16.87
CA GLY A 36 -6.92 3.38 -17.52
C GLY A 36 -7.36 2.40 -18.60
N ALA A 37 -6.40 1.88 -19.34
CA ALA A 37 -6.62 0.84 -20.33
C ALA A 37 -6.78 -0.55 -19.70
N GLU A 38 -6.26 -0.72 -18.48
CA GLU A 38 -6.24 -1.98 -17.74
C GLU A 38 -6.85 -1.81 -16.34
N ILE A 39 -7.40 -2.91 -15.82
CA ILE A 39 -7.91 -3.02 -14.46
C ILE A 39 -6.76 -3.28 -13.51
N GLY A 40 -6.81 -2.74 -12.29
CA GLY A 40 -5.93 -3.15 -11.19
C GLY A 40 -5.14 -2.03 -10.51
N GLY A 41 -4.94 -0.86 -11.15
CA GLY A 41 -4.10 0.19 -10.59
C GLY A 41 -2.69 -0.34 -10.31
N TYR A 42 -2.16 -0.19 -9.09
CA TYR A 42 -0.84 -0.71 -8.71
C TYR A 42 -0.72 -2.26 -8.71
N LEU A 43 -1.82 -3.01 -8.83
CA LEU A 43 -1.81 -4.46 -9.01
C LEU A 43 -1.64 -4.86 -10.49
N ALA A 44 -1.82 -3.94 -11.44
CA ALA A 44 -1.62 -4.23 -12.85
C ALA A 44 -0.12 -4.39 -13.14
N PRO A 45 0.36 -5.56 -13.55
CA PRO A 45 1.75 -5.73 -13.97
C PRO A 45 1.98 -5.13 -15.36
N PHE A 46 3.23 -4.93 -15.73
CA PHE A 46 3.60 -4.67 -17.11
C PHE A 46 4.72 -5.62 -17.56
N SER A 47 4.82 -5.83 -18.86
CA SER A 47 5.82 -6.73 -19.45
C SER A 47 6.81 -5.96 -20.33
N GLN A 48 8.07 -6.35 -20.25
CA GLN A 48 9.12 -5.84 -21.12
C GLN A 48 10.18 -6.93 -21.36
N ASP A 49 10.48 -7.21 -22.61
CA ASP A 49 11.53 -8.15 -23.04
C ASP A 49 11.48 -9.53 -22.33
N GLY A 50 10.27 -10.07 -22.16
CA GLY A 50 10.02 -11.37 -21.53
C GLY A 50 9.96 -11.35 -19.99
N PHE A 51 10.21 -10.21 -19.35
CA PHE A 51 10.02 -10.02 -17.92
C PHE A 51 8.64 -9.43 -17.62
N VAL A 52 8.05 -9.87 -16.52
CA VAL A 52 6.81 -9.29 -15.97
C VAL A 52 7.14 -8.62 -14.65
N PHE A 53 6.78 -7.34 -14.53
CA PHE A 53 7.11 -6.51 -13.38
C PHE A 53 5.87 -6.09 -12.61
N ASP A 54 5.88 -6.29 -11.30
CA ASP A 54 4.89 -5.73 -10.39
C ASP A 54 5.15 -4.24 -10.14
N GLN A 55 4.11 -3.42 -10.17
CA GLN A 55 4.24 -1.98 -9.96
C GLN A 55 4.24 -1.57 -8.49
N GLY A 56 3.45 -2.22 -7.64
CA GLY A 56 3.30 -1.78 -6.26
C GLY A 56 3.03 -2.89 -5.25
N LEU A 57 3.14 -4.17 -5.66
CA LEU A 57 3.02 -5.30 -4.75
C LEU A 57 4.38 -5.93 -4.48
N HIS A 58 4.75 -6.04 -3.21
CA HIS A 58 6.02 -6.63 -2.80
C HIS A 58 5.84 -7.83 -1.88
N TYR A 59 4.87 -7.79 -0.97
CA TYR A 59 4.46 -8.85 -0.05
C TYR A 59 3.20 -8.45 0.71
N VAL A 60 2.56 -9.41 1.35
CA VAL A 60 1.33 -9.22 2.14
C VAL A 60 1.46 -10.02 3.42
N GLY A 61 1.00 -9.52 4.54
CA GLY A 61 0.89 -10.25 5.80
C GLY A 61 -0.53 -10.73 6.07
N ALA A 62 -0.73 -11.34 7.22
CA ALA A 62 -2.04 -11.78 7.73
C ALA A 62 -2.82 -12.70 6.77
N CYS A 63 -2.11 -13.60 6.07
CA CYS A 63 -2.70 -14.53 5.09
C CYS A 63 -2.92 -15.95 5.62
N ARG A 64 -2.67 -16.23 6.91
CA ARG A 64 -2.96 -17.56 7.52
C ARG A 64 -4.44 -17.70 7.87
N PRO A 65 -4.96 -18.93 7.95
CA PRO A 65 -6.31 -19.19 8.43
C PRO A 65 -6.62 -18.44 9.74
N GLY A 66 -7.75 -17.77 9.80
CA GLY A 66 -8.17 -16.94 10.93
C GLY A 66 -7.60 -15.52 10.96
N GLN A 67 -6.70 -15.16 10.06
CA GLN A 67 -6.13 -13.82 9.94
C GLN A 67 -6.87 -12.96 8.90
N LEU A 68 -6.69 -11.64 9.01
CA LEU A 68 -7.49 -10.66 8.30
C LEU A 68 -7.55 -10.84 6.78
N VAL A 69 -6.41 -10.95 6.11
CA VAL A 69 -6.38 -11.04 4.64
C VAL A 69 -6.94 -12.38 4.18
N HIS A 70 -6.54 -13.47 4.83
CA HIS A 70 -7.09 -14.80 4.55
C HIS A 70 -8.62 -14.79 4.62
N GLU A 71 -9.18 -14.30 5.73
CA GLU A 71 -10.62 -14.34 5.95
C GLU A 71 -11.39 -13.42 4.97
N LEU A 72 -10.80 -12.27 4.60
CA LEU A 72 -11.42 -11.40 3.59
C LEU A 72 -11.54 -12.12 2.24
N PHE A 73 -10.48 -12.79 1.77
CA PHE A 73 -10.52 -13.57 0.53
C PHE A 73 -11.48 -14.78 0.62
N GLN A 74 -11.42 -15.53 1.71
CA GLN A 74 -12.36 -16.64 1.95
C GLN A 74 -13.81 -16.15 1.93
N SER A 75 -14.09 -14.98 2.51
CA SER A 75 -15.44 -14.41 2.50
C SER A 75 -15.92 -14.05 1.09
N LEU A 76 -15.02 -13.83 0.14
CA LEU A 76 -15.33 -13.60 -1.28
C LEU A 76 -15.41 -14.91 -2.09
N GLY A 77 -15.14 -16.07 -1.47
CA GLY A 77 -15.08 -17.35 -2.13
C GLY A 77 -13.78 -17.66 -2.85
N VAL A 78 -12.70 -16.90 -2.51
CA VAL A 78 -11.36 -17.14 -3.02
C VAL A 78 -10.58 -17.96 -2.02
N ASP A 79 -9.94 -19.04 -2.46
CA ASP A 79 -9.05 -19.83 -1.61
C ASP A 79 -7.73 -19.09 -1.39
N ALA A 80 -7.60 -18.51 -0.21
CA ALA A 80 -6.41 -17.77 0.18
C ALA A 80 -5.16 -18.67 0.31
N GLY A 81 -5.35 -19.96 0.63
CA GLY A 81 -4.25 -20.93 0.71
C GLY A 81 -3.63 -21.24 -0.65
N GLU A 82 -4.47 -21.29 -1.69
CA GLU A 82 -4.02 -21.45 -3.08
C GLU A 82 -3.41 -20.14 -3.64
N LEU A 83 -3.98 -18.98 -3.27
CA LEU A 83 -3.54 -17.70 -3.78
C LEU A 83 -2.18 -17.27 -3.20
N PHE A 84 -1.97 -17.44 -1.89
CA PHE A 84 -0.79 -16.89 -1.21
C PHE A 84 0.24 -17.97 -0.85
N ARG A 85 1.48 -17.69 -1.23
CA ARG A 85 2.64 -18.48 -0.80
C ARG A 85 3.37 -17.77 0.32
N GLU A 86 3.68 -18.50 1.41
CA GLU A 86 4.51 -17.98 2.48
C GLU A 86 5.95 -17.76 2.02
N LEU A 87 6.53 -16.62 2.38
CA LEU A 87 7.96 -16.34 2.29
C LEU A 87 8.71 -17.05 3.40
N ASP A 88 10.06 -17.01 3.36
CA ASP A 88 10.88 -17.65 4.37
C ASP A 88 10.50 -17.19 5.79
N PRO A 89 10.00 -18.09 6.66
CA PRO A 89 9.59 -17.74 8.01
C PRO A 89 10.76 -17.24 8.88
N ASP A 90 11.99 -17.64 8.57
CA ASP A 90 13.17 -17.26 9.33
C ASP A 90 13.79 -15.95 8.85
N GLY A 91 13.34 -15.40 7.70
CA GLY A 91 13.92 -14.18 7.16
C GLY A 91 13.16 -13.61 5.97
N PHE A 92 11.88 -13.21 6.14
CA PHE A 92 11.08 -12.63 5.04
C PHE A 92 11.45 -11.18 4.69
N ASP A 93 12.05 -10.43 5.63
CA ASP A 93 12.67 -9.12 5.44
C ASP A 93 14.11 -9.13 5.99
N LEU A 94 15.00 -8.40 5.32
CA LEU A 94 16.36 -8.14 5.76
C LEU A 94 16.59 -6.64 5.88
N TYR A 95 16.86 -6.15 7.09
CA TYR A 95 17.37 -4.79 7.30
C TYR A 95 18.88 -4.82 7.25
N ARG A 96 19.47 -4.15 6.27
CA ARG A 96 20.91 -4.08 6.06
C ARG A 96 21.44 -2.69 6.31
N PHE A 97 22.11 -2.51 7.43
CA PHE A 97 22.84 -1.32 7.85
C PHE A 97 24.33 -1.42 7.45
N PRO A 98 25.16 -0.39 7.70
CA PRO A 98 26.58 -0.43 7.31
C PRO A 98 27.37 -1.63 7.82
N ASP A 99 27.12 -2.06 9.04
CA ASP A 99 27.85 -3.12 9.76
C ASP A 99 26.93 -4.09 10.53
N LEU A 100 25.61 -4.06 10.22
CA LEU A 100 24.61 -4.90 10.89
C LEU A 100 23.54 -5.35 9.91
N ASP A 101 23.37 -6.66 9.79
CA ASP A 101 22.25 -7.29 9.10
C ASP A 101 21.25 -7.86 10.13
N VAL A 102 19.96 -7.54 9.98
CA VAL A 102 18.89 -8.05 10.85
C VAL A 102 17.79 -8.66 10.01
N GLN A 103 17.61 -9.97 10.13
CA GLN A 103 16.50 -10.69 9.51
C GLN A 103 15.26 -10.60 10.37
N VAL A 104 14.16 -10.15 9.78
CA VAL A 104 12.83 -10.18 10.39
C VAL A 104 12.21 -11.55 10.17
N CYS A 105 11.84 -12.23 11.23
CA CYS A 105 11.30 -13.58 11.21
C CYS A 105 9.97 -13.68 11.95
N ARG A 106 9.29 -14.80 11.78
CA ARG A 106 8.12 -15.17 12.56
C ARG A 106 8.41 -16.41 13.47
N PRO A 107 7.65 -16.63 14.53
CA PRO A 107 6.66 -15.70 15.09
C PRO A 107 7.32 -14.47 15.70
N LEU A 108 6.52 -13.47 16.06
CA LEU A 108 7.02 -12.22 16.66
C LEU A 108 7.89 -12.45 17.91
N ALA A 109 7.62 -13.52 18.68
CA ALA A 109 8.44 -13.92 19.82
C ALA A 109 9.88 -14.29 19.40
N ALA A 110 10.05 -15.04 18.32
CA ALA A 110 11.38 -15.40 17.78
C ALA A 110 12.14 -14.17 17.31
N TYR A 111 11.46 -13.20 16.68
CA TYR A 111 12.09 -11.94 16.28
C TYR A 111 12.56 -11.14 17.52
N ARG A 112 11.74 -11.05 18.57
CA ARG A 112 12.15 -10.43 19.85
C ARG A 112 13.37 -11.12 20.45
N GLU A 113 13.41 -12.46 20.48
CA GLU A 113 14.54 -13.23 20.99
C GLU A 113 15.81 -12.95 20.18
N ARG A 114 15.71 -12.91 18.85
CA ARG A 114 16.83 -12.54 17.96
C ARG A 114 17.39 -11.15 18.28
N LEU A 115 16.51 -10.13 18.45
CA LEU A 115 16.94 -8.80 18.83
C LEU A 115 17.51 -8.76 20.26
N THR A 116 16.95 -9.53 21.19
CA THR A 116 17.50 -9.61 22.56
C THR A 116 18.90 -10.23 22.58
N ALA A 117 19.19 -11.19 21.70
CA ALA A 117 20.53 -11.75 21.57
C ALA A 117 21.53 -10.74 20.95
N LEU A 118 21.09 -9.91 20.00
CA LEU A 118 21.91 -8.86 19.38
C LEU A 118 22.12 -7.65 20.31
N PHE A 119 21.15 -7.35 21.18
CA PHE A 119 21.14 -6.17 22.06
C PHE A 119 20.76 -6.60 23.51
N PRO A 120 21.61 -7.35 24.22
CA PRO A 120 21.27 -7.94 25.52
C PRO A 120 20.97 -6.90 26.59
N GLU A 121 21.63 -5.73 26.56
CA GLU A 121 21.41 -4.64 27.51
C GLU A 121 20.03 -3.97 27.34
N GLU A 122 19.41 -4.11 26.17
CA GLU A 122 18.15 -3.48 25.81
C GLU A 122 16.90 -4.38 26.02
N THR A 123 17.07 -5.49 26.73
CA THR A 123 16.00 -6.51 26.97
C THR A 123 14.72 -5.90 27.53
N LYS A 124 14.80 -4.91 28.42
CA LYS A 124 13.63 -4.26 29.04
C LYS A 124 12.87 -3.43 28.01
N GLY A 125 13.57 -2.65 27.18
CA GLY A 125 12.98 -1.83 26.13
C GLY A 125 12.38 -2.67 25.02
N LEU A 126 13.06 -3.73 24.59
CA LEU A 126 12.52 -4.70 23.64
C LEU A 126 11.22 -5.34 24.14
N ARG A 127 11.16 -5.74 25.41
CA ARG A 127 9.94 -6.27 26.01
C ARG A 127 8.79 -5.27 25.97
N HIS A 128 9.07 -3.99 26.21
CA HIS A 128 8.06 -2.92 26.13
C HIS A 128 7.55 -2.74 24.70
N PHE A 129 8.46 -2.56 23.74
CA PHE A 129 8.10 -2.36 22.33
C PHE A 129 7.30 -3.54 21.77
N PHE A 130 7.81 -4.75 21.95
CA PHE A 130 7.15 -5.96 21.46
C PHE A 130 5.83 -6.28 22.18
N GLY A 131 5.68 -5.88 23.44
CA GLY A 131 4.39 -5.98 24.15
C GLY A 131 3.29 -5.14 23.51
N LEU A 132 3.62 -3.94 23.01
CA LEU A 132 2.68 -3.10 22.23
C LEU A 132 2.41 -3.71 20.85
N LEU A 133 3.42 -4.22 20.20
CA LEU A 133 3.29 -4.86 18.89
C LEU A 133 2.42 -6.13 18.97
N ASP A 134 2.59 -6.97 20.00
CA ASP A 134 1.71 -8.11 20.30
C ASP A 134 0.27 -7.66 20.56
N GLY A 135 0.09 -6.55 21.27
CA GLY A 135 -1.23 -5.93 21.47
C GLY A 135 -1.88 -5.52 20.16
N ALA A 136 -1.12 -4.91 19.25
CA ALA A 136 -1.60 -4.51 17.94
C ALA A 136 -1.95 -5.74 17.06
N ALA A 137 -1.17 -6.82 17.12
CA ALA A 137 -1.46 -8.06 16.41
C ALA A 137 -2.77 -8.70 16.90
N ARG A 138 -2.96 -8.81 18.23
CA ARG A 138 -4.23 -9.31 18.78
C ARG A 138 -5.43 -8.45 18.39
N MET A 139 -5.28 -7.11 18.32
CA MET A 139 -6.33 -6.23 17.86
C MET A 139 -6.65 -6.45 16.39
N HIS A 140 -5.65 -6.69 15.54
CA HIS A 140 -5.82 -7.04 14.13
C HIS A 140 -6.66 -8.31 13.96
N ASP A 141 -6.35 -9.37 14.71
CA ASP A 141 -7.06 -10.64 14.65
C ASP A 141 -8.49 -10.52 15.19
N ALA A 142 -8.68 -9.76 16.27
CA ALA A 142 -10.01 -9.50 16.82
C ALA A 142 -10.90 -8.73 15.83
N LEU A 143 -10.34 -7.76 15.14
CA LEU A 143 -11.02 -7.05 14.05
C LEU A 143 -11.42 -7.98 12.91
N ALA A 144 -10.53 -8.87 12.47
CA ALA A 144 -10.81 -9.85 11.43
C ALA A 144 -12.01 -10.72 11.80
N ARG A 145 -12.01 -11.29 12.99
CA ARG A 145 -13.11 -12.13 13.49
C ARG A 145 -14.41 -11.35 13.67
N GLY A 146 -14.33 -10.10 14.19
CA GLY A 146 -15.50 -9.23 14.36
C GLY A 146 -16.16 -8.86 13.05
N ILE A 147 -15.37 -8.52 12.03
CA ILE A 147 -15.85 -8.21 10.67
C ILE A 147 -16.58 -9.39 10.05
N LEU A 148 -16.16 -10.62 10.37
CA LEU A 148 -16.74 -11.85 9.83
C LEU A 148 -17.94 -12.36 10.64
N GLY A 149 -18.35 -11.62 11.69
CA GLY A 149 -19.43 -12.05 12.59
C GLY A 149 -19.09 -13.28 13.42
N ARG A 150 -17.80 -13.52 13.69
CA ARG A 150 -17.29 -14.67 14.46
C ARG A 150 -16.47 -14.22 15.68
N PRO A 151 -16.94 -13.25 16.50
CA PRO A 151 -16.19 -12.85 17.68
C PRO A 151 -16.10 -14.02 18.66
N VAL A 152 -14.94 -14.13 19.30
CA VAL A 152 -14.71 -15.12 20.36
C VAL A 152 -14.44 -14.39 21.69
N LEU A 153 -14.61 -15.09 22.83
CA LEU A 153 -14.44 -14.47 24.14
C LEU A 153 -13.03 -13.85 24.33
N THR A 154 -12.01 -14.44 23.72
CA THR A 154 -10.63 -13.91 23.74
C THR A 154 -10.50 -12.54 23.07
N ASP A 155 -11.43 -12.13 22.21
CA ASP A 155 -11.42 -10.82 21.57
C ASP A 155 -11.72 -9.71 22.59
N LEU A 156 -12.52 -9.98 23.62
CA LEU A 156 -12.71 -9.08 24.75
C LEU A 156 -11.41 -8.85 25.53
N VAL A 157 -10.58 -9.89 25.67
CA VAL A 157 -9.25 -9.79 26.30
C VAL A 157 -8.31 -8.97 25.41
N ALA A 158 -8.36 -9.14 24.10
CA ALA A 158 -7.58 -8.31 23.17
C ALA A 158 -7.92 -6.82 23.32
N LEU A 159 -9.18 -6.49 23.60
CA LEU A 159 -9.62 -5.10 23.78
C LEU A 159 -9.09 -4.46 25.09
N THR A 160 -8.69 -5.25 26.10
CA THR A 160 -8.11 -4.69 27.34
C THR A 160 -6.75 -4.02 27.11
N GLY A 161 -6.01 -4.40 26.07
CA GLY A 161 -4.75 -3.75 25.67
C GLY A 161 -4.95 -2.46 24.84
N VAL A 162 -6.16 -2.17 24.37
CA VAL A 162 -6.45 -1.04 23.53
C VAL A 162 -6.07 0.32 24.14
N PRO A 163 -6.31 0.60 25.44
CA PRO A 163 -5.88 1.87 26.03
C PRO A 163 -4.38 2.12 25.93
N ALA A 164 -3.55 1.07 26.12
CA ALA A 164 -2.09 1.17 25.98
C ALA A 164 -1.65 1.47 24.55
N LEU A 165 -2.41 1.02 23.56
CA LEU A 165 -2.18 1.32 22.14
C LEU A 165 -2.70 2.69 21.76
N LEU A 166 -3.87 3.11 22.26
CA LEU A 166 -4.53 4.36 21.88
C LEU A 166 -3.70 5.59 22.24
N GLN A 167 -2.87 5.57 23.29
CA GLN A 167 -1.97 6.67 23.57
C GLN A 167 -1.04 7.00 22.39
N TRP A 168 -0.68 5.99 21.58
CA TRP A 168 0.15 6.12 20.39
C TRP A 168 -0.60 6.66 19.17
N SER A 169 -1.90 6.85 19.25
CA SER A 169 -2.69 7.54 18.22
C SER A 169 -2.44 9.05 18.16
N GLN A 170 -1.82 9.62 19.19
CA GLN A 170 -1.51 11.05 19.33
C GLN A 170 -0.01 11.33 19.49
N ARG A 171 0.83 10.31 19.27
CA ARG A 171 2.28 10.38 19.40
C ARG A 171 2.96 9.73 18.20
N PRO A 172 4.12 10.26 17.76
CA PRO A 172 4.85 9.65 16.65
C PRO A 172 5.55 8.35 17.08
N LEU A 173 5.86 7.49 16.11
CA LEU A 173 6.60 6.25 16.33
C LEU A 173 7.96 6.51 16.99
N ARG A 174 8.65 7.60 16.62
CA ARG A 174 9.94 7.99 17.20
C ARG A 174 9.92 8.03 18.73
N GLU A 175 8.89 8.59 19.33
CA GLU A 175 8.78 8.66 20.79
C GLU A 175 8.65 7.27 21.43
N LEU A 176 7.96 6.33 20.79
CA LEU A 176 7.90 4.93 21.25
C LEU A 176 9.28 4.27 21.20
N ILE A 177 9.99 4.45 20.09
CA ILE A 177 11.34 3.91 19.91
C ILE A 177 12.29 4.50 20.97
N GLU A 178 12.29 5.82 21.18
CA GLU A 178 13.14 6.51 22.16
C GLU A 178 12.82 6.11 23.61
N GLN A 179 11.57 5.79 23.92
CA GLN A 179 11.18 5.23 25.23
C GLN A 179 11.61 3.77 25.42
N SER A 180 11.82 3.07 24.32
CA SER A 180 12.18 1.65 24.34
C SER A 180 13.68 1.43 24.40
N THR A 181 14.50 2.32 23.83
CA THR A 181 15.96 2.16 23.78
C THR A 181 16.70 3.47 23.63
N SER A 182 17.93 3.53 24.19
CA SER A 182 18.90 4.60 23.93
C SER A 182 19.94 4.22 22.88
N ASP A 183 20.05 2.94 22.52
CA ASP A 183 20.99 2.44 21.52
C ASP A 183 20.56 2.88 20.11
N GLU A 184 21.42 3.61 19.39
CA GLU A 184 21.12 4.14 18.06
C GLU A 184 20.91 3.05 17.01
N ARG A 185 21.66 1.95 17.09
CA ARG A 185 21.55 0.82 16.15
C ARG A 185 20.20 0.13 16.33
N LEU A 186 19.79 -0.10 17.60
CA LEU A 186 18.48 -0.68 17.89
C LEU A 186 17.33 0.26 17.49
N ARG A 187 17.48 1.59 17.70
CA ARG A 187 16.50 2.57 17.22
C ARG A 187 16.28 2.46 15.72
N ALA A 188 17.36 2.36 14.95
CA ALA A 188 17.29 2.18 13.50
C ALA A 188 16.61 0.85 13.11
N VAL A 189 16.92 -0.25 13.81
CA VAL A 189 16.28 -1.57 13.58
C VAL A 189 14.78 -1.50 13.86
N LEU A 190 14.35 -0.89 14.98
CA LEU A 190 12.92 -0.75 15.30
C LEU A 190 12.18 0.18 14.33
N ALA A 191 12.89 1.09 13.65
CA ALA A 191 12.37 1.93 12.58
C ALA A 191 12.50 1.30 11.19
N GLY A 192 13.06 0.11 11.05
CA GLY A 192 13.49 -0.49 9.78
C GLY A 192 12.39 -0.71 8.74
N GLN A 193 11.12 -0.63 9.11
CA GLN A 193 9.98 -0.71 8.19
C GLN A 193 9.42 0.66 7.76
N SER A 194 10.07 1.78 8.11
CA SER A 194 9.54 3.14 7.86
C SER A 194 9.25 3.44 6.39
N GLY A 195 9.94 2.80 5.48
CA GLY A 195 9.64 2.89 4.06
C GLY A 195 8.24 2.36 3.69
N ALA A 196 7.71 1.38 4.40
CA ALA A 196 6.41 0.78 4.08
C ALA A 196 5.22 1.74 4.19
N TRP A 197 5.39 2.89 4.83
CA TRP A 197 4.39 3.96 4.90
C TRP A 197 4.89 5.32 4.41
N ALA A 198 6.10 5.36 3.83
CA ALA A 198 6.70 6.55 3.19
C ALA A 198 6.78 7.79 4.10
N LEU A 199 7.05 7.59 5.39
CA LEU A 199 7.24 8.65 6.38
C LEU A 199 8.32 8.28 7.38
N PRO A 200 9.11 9.27 7.84
CA PRO A 200 10.08 9.03 8.90
C PRO A 200 9.39 8.72 10.24
N PRO A 201 10.08 8.04 11.17
CA PRO A 201 9.58 7.73 12.51
C PRO A 201 9.07 8.96 13.28
N SER A 202 9.66 10.15 13.06
CA SER A 202 9.25 11.40 13.69
C SER A 202 7.89 11.93 13.24
N ARG A 203 7.35 11.45 12.11
CA ARG A 203 6.13 11.96 11.50
C ARG A 203 4.98 10.96 11.51
N VAL A 204 5.27 9.68 11.37
CA VAL A 204 4.22 8.65 11.37
C VAL A 204 3.57 8.51 12.73
N VAL A 205 2.25 8.37 12.75
CA VAL A 205 1.49 8.05 13.98
C VAL A 205 1.93 6.70 14.52
N GLY A 206 2.32 6.62 15.80
CA GLY A 206 2.85 5.41 16.41
C GLY A 206 1.88 4.22 16.33
N LEU A 207 0.59 4.46 16.57
CA LEU A 207 -0.44 3.42 16.42
C LEU A 207 -0.55 2.91 14.98
N ALA A 208 -0.48 3.80 13.97
CA ALA A 208 -0.53 3.40 12.57
C ALA A 208 0.67 2.50 12.22
N ALA A 209 1.86 2.87 12.66
CA ALA A 209 3.08 2.08 12.46
C ALA A 209 3.00 0.72 13.16
N LEU A 210 2.54 0.68 14.42
CA LEU A 210 2.34 -0.59 15.15
C LEU A 210 1.36 -1.52 14.45
N LEU A 211 0.23 -1.00 13.95
CA LEU A 211 -0.74 -1.80 13.20
C LEU A 211 -0.15 -2.31 11.87
N TYR A 212 0.69 -1.51 11.23
CA TYR A 212 1.35 -1.92 10.00
C TYR A 212 2.39 -3.02 10.25
N MET A 213 3.24 -2.88 11.28
CA MET A 213 4.20 -3.92 11.69
C MET A 213 3.48 -5.20 12.14
N ALA A 214 2.38 -5.07 12.86
CA ALA A 214 1.56 -6.18 13.33
C ALA A 214 0.97 -7.01 12.19
N HIS A 215 0.77 -6.42 11.01
CA HIS A 215 0.33 -7.12 9.81
C HIS A 215 1.29 -8.26 9.41
N PHE A 216 2.58 -8.15 9.74
CA PHE A 216 3.62 -9.13 9.46
C PHE A 216 4.05 -9.95 10.68
N SER A 217 3.35 -9.84 11.82
CA SER A 217 3.72 -10.53 13.08
C SER A 217 3.79 -12.05 12.98
N ASP A 218 3.06 -12.63 12.05
CA ASP A 218 3.03 -14.08 11.79
C ASP A 218 3.47 -14.43 10.35
N GLY A 219 4.40 -13.64 9.82
CA GLY A 219 5.03 -13.88 8.53
C GLY A 219 4.54 -13.01 7.39
N ALA A 220 5.14 -13.22 6.24
CA ALA A 220 4.87 -12.53 5.00
C ALA A 220 4.58 -13.52 3.88
N PHE A 221 3.79 -13.09 2.91
CA PHE A 221 3.30 -13.92 1.82
C PHE A 221 3.40 -13.17 0.50
N PHE A 222 3.49 -13.93 -0.58
CA PHE A 222 3.45 -13.39 -1.93
C PHE A 222 2.35 -14.10 -2.73
N PRO A 223 1.49 -13.38 -3.47
CA PRO A 223 0.47 -14.04 -4.27
C PRO A 223 1.09 -14.70 -5.50
N ARG A 224 0.57 -15.86 -5.89
CA ARG A 224 0.95 -16.55 -7.13
C ARG A 224 0.64 -15.65 -8.32
N GLY A 225 1.59 -15.47 -9.22
CA GLY A 225 1.49 -14.53 -10.33
C GLY A 225 1.59 -13.06 -9.94
N GLY A 226 2.13 -12.77 -8.75
CA GLY A 226 2.38 -11.41 -8.29
C GLY A 226 1.12 -10.56 -8.12
N GLY A 227 1.25 -9.25 -8.38
CA GLY A 227 0.12 -8.31 -8.34
C GLY A 227 -0.98 -8.66 -9.32
N GLY A 228 -0.62 -9.19 -10.50
CA GLY A 228 -1.57 -9.66 -11.50
C GLY A 228 -2.47 -10.78 -10.96
N GLY A 229 -1.89 -11.78 -10.31
CA GLY A 229 -2.64 -12.88 -9.71
C GLY A 229 -3.61 -12.41 -8.61
N LEU A 230 -3.19 -11.46 -7.78
CA LEU A 230 -4.06 -10.86 -6.76
C LEU A 230 -5.21 -10.06 -7.40
N ARG A 231 -4.93 -9.28 -8.45
CA ARG A 231 -5.92 -8.57 -9.24
C ARG A 231 -6.96 -9.53 -9.81
N ASP A 232 -6.50 -10.57 -10.47
CA ASP A 232 -7.36 -11.53 -11.18
C ASP A 232 -8.26 -12.30 -10.19
N ALA A 233 -7.76 -12.66 -9.03
CA ALA A 233 -8.56 -13.27 -7.97
C ALA A 233 -9.71 -12.37 -7.51
N LEU A 234 -9.48 -11.05 -7.34
CA LEU A 234 -10.52 -10.09 -6.97
C LEU A 234 -11.51 -9.84 -8.12
N VAL A 235 -11.05 -9.77 -9.37
CA VAL A 235 -11.90 -9.62 -10.56
C VAL A 235 -12.80 -10.83 -10.69
N HIS A 236 -12.25 -12.05 -10.66
CA HIS A 236 -13.04 -13.29 -10.76
C HIS A 236 -14.07 -13.40 -9.63
N ALA A 237 -13.70 -13.03 -8.39
CA ALA A 237 -14.65 -13.04 -7.27
C ALA A 237 -15.82 -12.07 -7.50
N ALA A 238 -15.57 -10.91 -8.10
CA ALA A 238 -16.59 -9.92 -8.41
C ALA A 238 -17.48 -10.37 -9.59
N GLU A 239 -16.88 -10.83 -10.68
CA GLU A 239 -17.58 -11.30 -11.90
C GLU A 239 -18.45 -12.53 -11.62
N ALA A 240 -17.96 -13.46 -10.79
CA ALA A 240 -18.73 -14.63 -10.34
C ALA A 240 -20.04 -14.26 -9.59
N LYS A 241 -20.17 -12.99 -9.15
CA LYS A 241 -21.37 -12.43 -8.52
C LYS A 241 -22.08 -11.41 -9.43
N GLY A 242 -21.69 -11.31 -10.71
CA GLY A 242 -22.34 -10.48 -11.71
C GLY A 242 -21.81 -9.06 -11.83
N ALA A 243 -20.71 -8.71 -11.17
CA ALA A 243 -20.08 -7.40 -11.38
C ALA A 243 -19.51 -7.28 -12.80
N GLN A 244 -19.57 -6.08 -13.34
CA GLN A 244 -19.03 -5.75 -14.65
C GLN A 244 -17.91 -4.70 -14.50
N PHE A 245 -16.96 -4.73 -15.43
CA PHE A 245 -15.84 -3.81 -15.48
C PHE A 245 -15.79 -3.09 -16.83
N ARG A 246 -15.49 -1.78 -16.79
CA ARG A 246 -15.31 -0.96 -18.00
C ARG A 246 -14.04 -0.11 -17.84
N THR A 247 -13.07 -0.35 -18.70
CA THR A 247 -11.83 0.44 -18.84
C THR A 247 -12.03 1.63 -19.78
N ARG A 248 -11.06 2.55 -19.83
CA ARG A 248 -11.14 3.80 -20.61
C ARG A 248 -12.41 4.61 -20.33
N ALA A 249 -12.90 4.52 -19.10
CA ALA A 249 -14.13 5.12 -18.62
C ALA A 249 -13.81 6.19 -17.57
N LEU A 250 -13.24 7.30 -18.00
CA LEU A 250 -12.91 8.42 -17.11
C LEU A 250 -14.18 9.07 -16.60
N VAL A 251 -14.42 8.98 -15.29
CA VAL A 251 -15.48 9.74 -14.62
C VAL A 251 -15.02 11.18 -14.44
N GLU A 252 -15.79 12.14 -14.96
CA GLU A 252 -15.54 13.57 -14.84
C GLU A 252 -16.38 14.23 -13.74
N ARG A 253 -17.56 13.67 -13.45
CA ARG A 253 -18.46 14.22 -12.43
C ARG A 253 -19.32 13.13 -11.79
N ILE A 254 -19.52 13.25 -10.48
CA ILE A 254 -20.54 12.52 -9.73
C ILE A 254 -21.76 13.42 -9.66
N GLU A 255 -22.89 12.93 -10.16
CA GLU A 255 -24.15 13.67 -10.15
C GLU A 255 -24.90 13.47 -8.85
N THR A 256 -25.51 14.55 -8.38
CA THR A 256 -26.25 14.57 -7.12
C THR A 256 -27.56 15.36 -7.30
N GLU A 257 -28.60 14.92 -6.64
CA GLU A 257 -29.83 15.65 -6.49
C GLU A 257 -30.23 15.67 -5.02
N ARG A 258 -30.49 16.87 -4.45
CA ARG A 258 -30.88 17.05 -3.04
C ARG A 258 -29.94 16.34 -2.05
N GLY A 259 -28.63 16.37 -2.31
CA GLY A 259 -27.62 15.77 -1.44
C GLY A 259 -27.53 14.23 -1.52
N ARG A 260 -28.11 13.61 -2.56
CA ARG A 260 -28.03 12.17 -2.87
C ARG A 260 -27.41 11.97 -4.23
N VAL A 261 -26.57 10.94 -4.41
CA VAL A 261 -26.07 10.56 -5.74
C VAL A 261 -27.20 10.10 -6.64
N THR A 262 -27.09 10.43 -7.93
CA THR A 262 -27.99 9.96 -8.98
C THR A 262 -27.25 9.24 -10.10
N GLY A 263 -25.91 9.33 -10.13
CA GLY A 263 -25.07 8.68 -11.13
C GLY A 263 -23.73 9.37 -11.33
N VAL A 264 -23.10 9.08 -12.46
CA VAL A 264 -21.84 9.70 -12.88
C VAL A 264 -21.93 10.15 -14.34
N VAL A 265 -21.08 11.10 -14.73
CA VAL A 265 -20.85 11.51 -16.11
C VAL A 265 -19.43 11.15 -16.49
N LEU A 266 -19.27 10.42 -17.59
CA LEU A 266 -17.98 10.09 -18.17
C LEU A 266 -17.44 11.21 -19.05
N ALA A 267 -16.13 11.19 -19.32
CA ALA A 267 -15.54 11.96 -20.39
C ALA A 267 -16.26 11.66 -21.71
N GLY A 268 -16.67 12.73 -22.41
CA GLY A 268 -17.52 12.60 -23.61
C GLY A 268 -19.01 12.72 -23.35
N GLY A 269 -19.43 12.91 -22.09
CA GLY A 269 -20.81 13.29 -21.73
C GLY A 269 -21.77 12.12 -21.49
N GLU A 270 -21.33 10.87 -21.60
CA GLU A 270 -22.16 9.71 -21.27
C GLU A 270 -22.55 9.72 -19.79
N ARG A 271 -23.86 9.61 -19.52
CA ARG A 271 -24.41 9.53 -18.17
C ARG A 271 -24.75 8.10 -17.79
N ILE A 272 -24.33 7.67 -16.58
CA ILE A 272 -24.65 6.36 -16.03
C ILE A 272 -25.35 6.56 -14.68
N GLU A 273 -26.61 6.14 -14.59
CA GLU A 273 -27.42 6.28 -13.37
C GLU A 273 -27.01 5.24 -12.31
N ALA A 274 -27.09 5.63 -11.02
CA ALA A 274 -26.83 4.73 -9.91
C ALA A 274 -27.45 5.22 -8.60
N ASP A 275 -27.77 4.27 -7.72
CA ASP A 275 -28.23 4.53 -6.35
C ASP A 275 -27.05 4.75 -5.40
N ILE A 276 -25.91 4.12 -5.70
CA ILE A 276 -24.71 4.08 -4.90
C ILE A 276 -23.49 4.38 -5.79
N VAL A 277 -22.59 5.22 -5.29
CA VAL A 277 -21.26 5.43 -5.89
C VAL A 277 -20.20 5.19 -4.83
N VAL A 278 -19.27 4.28 -5.09
CA VAL A 278 -18.05 4.09 -4.30
C VAL A 278 -16.88 4.66 -5.07
N SER A 279 -16.27 5.71 -4.57
CA SER A 279 -15.06 6.27 -5.16
C SER A 279 -13.81 5.69 -4.47
N ALA A 280 -13.05 4.89 -5.22
CA ALA A 280 -11.79 4.30 -4.80
C ALA A 280 -10.57 5.03 -5.38
N VAL A 281 -10.78 6.23 -5.93
CA VAL A 281 -9.71 7.14 -6.36
C VAL A 281 -9.34 8.09 -5.22
N ASP A 282 -8.27 8.84 -5.42
CA ASP A 282 -7.79 9.82 -4.44
C ASP A 282 -8.94 10.71 -3.91
N PRO A 283 -9.14 10.80 -2.59
CA PRO A 283 -10.18 11.63 -1.99
C PRO A 283 -10.10 13.11 -2.38
N THR A 284 -8.90 13.63 -2.69
CA THR A 284 -8.73 15.02 -3.17
C THR A 284 -9.33 15.20 -4.55
N ILE A 285 -9.27 14.18 -5.40
CA ILE A 285 -9.92 14.15 -6.71
C ILE A 285 -11.45 14.05 -6.51
N THR A 286 -11.90 13.08 -5.71
CA THR A 286 -13.32 12.86 -5.47
C THR A 286 -14.00 14.10 -4.92
N LEU A 287 -13.47 14.64 -3.81
CA LEU A 287 -14.08 15.74 -3.06
C LEU A 287 -13.72 17.12 -3.62
N GLY A 288 -12.64 17.23 -4.40
CA GLY A 288 -12.19 18.50 -4.95
C GLY A 288 -12.58 18.73 -6.41
N ARG A 289 -12.92 17.65 -7.15
CA ARG A 289 -13.22 17.75 -8.60
C ARG A 289 -14.49 17.04 -9.02
N LEU A 290 -14.71 15.78 -8.53
CA LEU A 290 -15.83 14.99 -9.05
C LEU A 290 -17.17 15.37 -8.44
N VAL A 291 -17.20 15.80 -7.16
CA VAL A 291 -18.41 16.22 -6.47
C VAL A 291 -18.54 17.74 -6.53
N SER A 292 -19.77 18.25 -6.79
CA SER A 292 -20.01 19.70 -6.80
C SER A 292 -19.67 20.31 -5.43
N ALA A 293 -19.07 21.48 -5.47
CA ALA A 293 -18.70 22.22 -4.26
C ALA A 293 -19.90 22.60 -3.39
N SER A 294 -21.10 22.75 -4.00
CA SER A 294 -22.36 23.05 -3.30
C SER A 294 -22.83 21.89 -2.41
N ASP A 295 -22.46 20.64 -2.74
CA ASP A 295 -22.93 19.44 -2.06
C ASP A 295 -22.02 19.01 -0.90
N LEU A 296 -20.92 19.72 -0.70
CA LEU A 296 -19.92 19.41 0.31
C LEU A 296 -19.79 20.54 1.35
N PRO A 297 -19.72 20.19 2.66
CA PRO A 297 -19.37 21.15 3.69
C PRO A 297 -18.03 21.83 3.39
N THR A 298 -17.94 23.14 3.66
CA THR A 298 -16.72 23.93 3.47
C THR A 298 -15.51 23.33 4.21
N SER A 299 -15.72 22.77 5.40
CA SER A 299 -14.67 22.10 6.19
C SER A 299 -14.06 20.90 5.46
N LEU A 300 -14.90 20.08 4.81
CA LEU A 300 -14.44 18.90 4.06
C LEU A 300 -13.70 19.30 2.79
N ARG A 301 -14.18 20.33 2.08
CA ARG A 301 -13.47 20.89 0.91
C ARG A 301 -12.10 21.46 1.28
N ARG A 302 -12.03 22.22 2.38
CA ARG A 302 -10.75 22.75 2.89
C ARG A 302 -9.81 21.60 3.24
N LYS A 303 -10.31 20.55 3.92
CA LYS A 303 -9.52 19.37 4.24
C LYS A 303 -8.96 18.72 2.97
N ALA A 304 -9.77 18.48 1.95
CA ALA A 304 -9.32 17.90 0.69
C ALA A 304 -8.25 18.75 -0.01
N ALA A 305 -8.34 20.09 0.12
CA ALA A 305 -7.40 21.02 -0.52
C ALA A 305 -6.02 21.08 0.17
N VAL A 306 -5.93 20.72 1.47
CA VAL A 306 -4.68 20.87 2.27
C VAL A 306 -4.10 19.55 2.74
N ILE A 307 -4.70 18.42 2.37
CA ILE A 307 -4.20 17.11 2.77
C ILE A 307 -2.78 16.89 2.25
N GLU A 308 -1.90 16.46 3.13
CA GLU A 308 -0.52 16.13 2.79
C GLU A 308 -0.48 14.71 2.20
N PRO A 309 -0.02 14.52 0.94
CA PRO A 309 0.14 13.20 0.36
C PRO A 309 1.34 12.48 0.98
N SER A 310 1.35 11.15 0.99
CA SER A 310 2.55 10.36 1.31
C SER A 310 3.70 10.72 0.35
N MET A 311 4.92 10.42 0.72
CA MET A 311 6.07 10.68 -0.17
C MET A 311 6.00 9.79 -1.39
N ALA A 312 6.26 10.38 -2.56
CA ALA A 312 6.31 9.64 -3.81
C ALA A 312 7.56 8.76 -3.88
N THR A 313 7.48 7.71 -4.68
CA THR A 313 8.58 6.79 -4.93
C THR A 313 9.22 7.02 -6.29
N PHE A 314 10.49 6.67 -6.39
CA PHE A 314 11.16 6.40 -7.65
C PHE A 314 11.51 4.92 -7.68
N GLN A 315 11.11 4.23 -8.72
CA GLN A 315 11.30 2.79 -8.87
C GLN A 315 12.14 2.49 -10.11
N ILE A 316 12.96 1.45 -10.01
CA ILE A 316 13.63 0.84 -11.15
C ILE A 316 13.24 -0.63 -11.16
N TRP A 317 12.75 -1.10 -12.29
CA TRP A 317 12.53 -2.51 -12.54
C TRP A 317 13.69 -3.05 -13.36
N LEU A 318 14.36 -4.07 -12.84
CA LEU A 318 15.54 -4.67 -13.43
C LEU A 318 15.24 -6.12 -13.85
N GLY A 319 15.39 -6.42 -15.13
CA GLY A 319 15.51 -7.77 -15.65
C GLY A 319 16.97 -8.19 -15.60
N MET A 320 17.25 -9.29 -14.89
CA MET A 320 18.60 -9.79 -14.62
C MET A 320 18.90 -11.00 -15.50
N ARG A 321 20.08 -11.04 -16.12
CA ARG A 321 20.55 -12.18 -16.91
C ARG A 321 20.73 -13.45 -16.09
N ARG A 322 21.02 -13.32 -14.80
CA ARG A 322 21.30 -14.42 -13.86
C ARG A 322 20.30 -14.48 -12.73
N ASP A 323 20.26 -15.64 -12.07
CA ASP A 323 19.54 -15.79 -10.82
C ASP A 323 20.14 -14.89 -9.73
N LEU A 324 19.31 -14.08 -9.10
CA LEU A 324 19.70 -13.15 -8.03
C LEU A 324 20.28 -13.85 -6.79
N ARG A 325 20.02 -15.16 -6.61
CA ARG A 325 20.64 -15.96 -5.55
C ARG A 325 22.15 -16.02 -5.66
N THR A 326 22.71 -15.85 -6.88
CA THR A 326 24.16 -15.76 -7.10
C THR A 326 24.80 -14.53 -6.44
N TYR A 327 23.97 -13.51 -6.13
CA TYR A 327 24.36 -12.30 -5.39
C TYR A 327 23.94 -12.33 -3.91
N GLY A 328 23.43 -13.47 -3.41
CA GLY A 328 22.91 -13.59 -2.04
C GLY A 328 21.53 -12.98 -1.81
N LEU A 329 20.78 -12.68 -2.89
CA LEU A 329 19.41 -12.20 -2.82
C LEU A 329 18.45 -13.39 -2.99
N GLY A 330 17.80 -13.78 -1.91
CA GLY A 330 16.73 -14.80 -1.90
C GLY A 330 15.33 -14.19 -2.10
N ALA A 331 14.31 -14.89 -1.61
CA ALA A 331 12.91 -14.44 -1.68
C ALA A 331 12.55 -13.32 -0.70
N GLN A 332 13.45 -12.98 0.24
CA GLN A 332 13.23 -11.88 1.19
C GLN A 332 13.25 -10.52 0.50
N ASN A 333 12.52 -9.55 1.05
CA ASN A 333 12.79 -8.16 0.72
C ASN A 333 14.04 -7.68 1.47
N VAL A 334 14.72 -6.69 0.91
CA VAL A 334 15.90 -6.09 1.55
C VAL A 334 15.70 -4.58 1.69
N TRP A 335 15.87 -4.07 2.89
CA TRP A 335 15.88 -2.66 3.22
C TRP A 335 17.33 -2.24 3.44
N LEU A 336 17.90 -1.52 2.47
CA LEU A 336 19.27 -1.02 2.54
C LEU A 336 19.29 0.36 3.16
N TYR A 337 19.94 0.48 4.29
CA TYR A 337 20.13 1.74 4.99
C TYR A 337 21.61 2.17 4.89
N PRO A 338 21.90 3.38 4.37
CA PRO A 338 23.27 3.86 4.25
C PRO A 338 23.88 4.27 5.60
N SER A 339 23.03 4.52 6.61
CA SER A 339 23.41 4.91 7.97
C SER A 339 22.35 4.40 8.97
N TYR A 340 22.58 4.60 10.27
CA TYR A 340 21.59 4.35 11.33
C TYR A 340 20.59 5.50 11.49
N ASP A 341 20.77 6.62 10.79
CA ASP A 341 19.78 7.69 10.73
C ASP A 341 18.71 7.38 9.67
N VAL A 342 17.66 6.67 10.08
CA VAL A 342 16.53 6.35 9.20
C VAL A 342 15.77 7.61 8.73
N GLU A 343 15.81 8.71 9.48
CA GLU A 343 15.19 9.99 9.11
C GLU A 343 15.82 10.59 7.84
N GLU A 344 17.14 10.36 7.64
CA GLU A 344 17.86 10.88 6.49
C GLU A 344 17.26 10.41 5.15
N GLY A 345 16.80 9.15 5.09
CA GLY A 345 16.16 8.58 3.89
C GLY A 345 14.93 9.37 3.42
N PHE A 346 14.32 10.15 4.29
CA PHE A 346 13.15 10.99 4.00
C PHE A 346 13.45 12.48 3.94
N SER A 347 14.69 12.87 4.19
CA SER A 347 15.12 14.29 4.33
C SER A 347 14.80 15.15 3.10
N ALA A 348 14.83 14.55 1.90
CA ALA A 348 14.56 15.25 0.64
C ALA A 348 13.18 15.91 0.60
N ARG A 349 12.17 15.36 1.34
CA ARG A 349 10.85 15.97 1.47
C ARG A 349 10.89 17.36 2.09
N PHE A 350 11.79 17.56 3.04
CA PHE A 350 11.87 18.78 3.84
C PHE A 350 12.93 19.75 3.33
N THR A 351 14.04 19.21 2.85
CA THR A 351 15.20 20.00 2.38
C THR A 351 15.16 20.30 0.88
N GLY A 352 14.37 19.54 0.13
CA GLY A 352 14.37 19.56 -1.34
C GLY A 352 15.64 18.97 -1.97
N LYS A 353 16.60 18.48 -1.17
CA LYS A 353 17.85 17.86 -1.62
C LYS A 353 17.84 16.36 -1.35
N LEU A 354 18.28 15.56 -2.31
CA LEU A 354 18.48 14.12 -2.09
C LEU A 354 19.63 13.92 -1.11
N PRO A 355 19.55 12.91 -0.22
CA PRO A 355 20.69 12.55 0.63
C PRO A 355 21.88 12.06 -0.20
N PRO A 356 23.10 12.08 0.34
CA PRO A 356 24.30 11.62 -0.40
C PRO A 356 24.19 10.18 -0.91
N ARG A 357 23.57 9.32 -0.11
CA ARG A 357 23.30 7.91 -0.46
C ARG A 357 21.82 7.59 -0.25
N PRO A 358 21.19 6.82 -1.16
CA PRO A 358 19.78 6.46 -1.01
C PRO A 358 19.58 5.37 0.04
N MET A 359 18.49 5.45 0.79
CA MET A 359 17.86 4.27 1.34
C MET A 359 17.19 3.54 0.16
N LEU A 360 17.40 2.22 0.03
CA LEU A 360 16.79 1.40 -1.02
C LEU A 360 15.95 0.29 -0.43
N PHE A 361 14.83 0.03 -1.08
CA PHE A 361 14.07 -1.20 -0.87
C PHE A 361 14.21 -2.09 -2.10
N LEU A 362 14.55 -3.36 -1.89
CA LEU A 362 14.75 -4.37 -2.93
C LEU A 362 13.69 -5.46 -2.81
N SER A 363 13.06 -5.80 -3.92
CA SER A 363 12.06 -6.88 -3.97
C SER A 363 12.36 -7.81 -5.15
N PRO A 364 12.95 -8.99 -4.91
CA PRO A 364 13.22 -10.01 -5.93
C PRO A 364 11.94 -10.76 -6.30
N THR A 365 11.06 -10.16 -7.13
CA THR A 365 9.69 -10.63 -7.35
C THR A 365 9.62 -11.99 -8.01
N SER A 366 10.46 -12.28 -9.01
CA SER A 366 10.46 -13.60 -9.69
C SER A 366 10.92 -14.75 -8.79
N ILE A 367 11.74 -14.49 -7.76
CA ILE A 367 12.17 -15.51 -6.79
C ILE A 367 11.04 -15.87 -5.81
N LYS A 368 10.18 -14.91 -5.50
CA LYS A 368 9.02 -15.10 -4.62
C LYS A 368 7.94 -15.95 -5.26
N ASP A 369 7.77 -15.81 -6.58
CA ASP A 369 6.81 -16.60 -7.35
C ASP A 369 7.52 -17.68 -8.18
N PRO A 370 7.47 -18.96 -7.75
CA PRO A 370 8.15 -20.05 -8.45
C PRO A 370 7.45 -20.53 -9.71
N SER A 371 6.34 -19.91 -10.11
CA SER A 371 5.60 -20.30 -11.32
C SER A 371 6.45 -20.12 -12.60
N GLY A 372 7.55 -19.34 -12.53
CA GLY A 372 8.35 -18.96 -13.68
C GLY A 372 7.70 -17.90 -14.58
N ALA A 373 6.51 -17.39 -14.20
CA ALA A 373 5.78 -16.44 -15.03
C ALA A 373 6.36 -15.01 -15.02
N LEU A 374 7.21 -14.68 -14.04
CA LEU A 374 7.69 -13.30 -13.85
C LEU A 374 9.06 -13.00 -14.47
N ALA A 375 9.81 -14.02 -14.93
CA ALA A 375 11.09 -13.84 -15.61
C ALA A 375 11.37 -15.04 -16.54
N PRO A 376 12.20 -14.88 -17.60
CA PRO A 376 12.68 -15.99 -18.39
C PRO A 376 13.47 -16.99 -17.55
N GLU A 377 13.54 -18.24 -18.03
CA GLU A 377 14.29 -19.31 -17.36
C GLU A 377 15.77 -18.92 -17.14
N GLY A 378 16.28 -19.16 -15.94
CA GLY A 378 17.65 -18.80 -15.54
C GLY A 378 17.87 -17.32 -15.23
N SER A 379 16.85 -16.50 -15.44
CA SER A 379 16.84 -15.05 -15.19
C SER A 379 16.06 -14.69 -13.92
N SER A 380 16.16 -13.44 -13.50
CA SER A 380 15.37 -12.94 -12.36
C SER A 380 14.89 -11.52 -12.60
N SER A 381 13.82 -11.11 -11.92
CA SER A 381 13.36 -9.72 -11.84
C SER A 381 13.58 -9.14 -10.46
N LEU A 382 14.02 -7.87 -10.41
CA LEU A 382 14.25 -7.11 -9.18
C LEU A 382 13.57 -5.74 -9.27
N VAL A 383 12.78 -5.42 -8.27
CA VAL A 383 12.30 -4.05 -8.06
C VAL A 383 13.21 -3.35 -7.07
N VAL A 384 13.71 -2.17 -7.44
CA VAL A 384 14.52 -1.29 -6.59
C VAL A 384 13.76 0.01 -6.40
N LEU A 385 13.50 0.40 -5.16
CA LEU A 385 12.68 1.56 -4.83
C LEU A 385 13.40 2.48 -3.86
N THR A 386 13.20 3.79 -4.03
CA THR A 386 13.56 4.84 -3.07
C THR A 386 12.50 5.95 -3.02
N TYR A 387 12.65 6.91 -2.11
CA TYR A 387 11.71 8.02 -1.94
C TYR A 387 12.26 9.29 -2.57
N VAL A 388 11.51 9.84 -3.54
CA VAL A 388 11.86 11.09 -4.22
C VAL A 388 10.65 12.02 -4.23
N PRO A 389 10.76 13.26 -3.70
CA PRO A 389 9.65 14.18 -3.67
C PRO A 389 9.14 14.54 -5.07
N HIS A 390 7.83 14.48 -5.28
CA HIS A 390 7.19 14.91 -6.52
C HIS A 390 7.59 16.35 -6.93
N ALA A 391 7.83 17.23 -5.95
CA ALA A 391 8.24 18.61 -6.20
C ALA A 391 9.47 18.73 -7.12
N ARG A 392 10.36 17.74 -7.11
CA ARG A 392 11.55 17.69 -7.98
C ARG A 392 11.21 17.46 -9.45
N PHE A 393 10.03 16.93 -9.74
CA PHE A 393 9.51 16.65 -11.06
C PHE A 393 8.47 17.68 -11.53
N ARG A 394 8.09 18.65 -10.70
CA ARG A 394 6.97 19.59 -10.91
C ARG A 394 7.03 20.29 -12.27
N LYS A 395 8.20 20.64 -12.76
CA LYS A 395 8.35 21.38 -14.03
C LYS A 395 7.88 20.59 -15.26
N TRP A 396 7.71 19.27 -15.15
CA TRP A 396 7.21 18.42 -16.22
C TRP A 396 5.78 17.88 -15.99
N GLN A 397 5.15 18.22 -14.87
CA GLN A 397 3.88 17.60 -14.46
C GLN A 397 2.70 17.88 -15.40
N SER A 398 2.74 18.98 -16.15
CA SER A 398 1.70 19.35 -17.12
C SER A 398 1.91 18.77 -18.51
N LEU A 399 3.03 18.11 -18.75
CA LEU A 399 3.38 17.52 -20.03
C LEU A 399 3.02 16.04 -20.05
N PRO A 400 2.38 15.54 -21.12
CA PRO A 400 2.29 14.11 -21.37
C PRO A 400 3.70 13.48 -21.37
N GLU A 401 3.80 12.21 -20.99
CA GLU A 401 5.11 11.54 -20.86
C GLU A 401 5.96 11.64 -22.14
N ALA A 402 5.34 11.46 -23.31
CA ALA A 402 6.01 11.55 -24.60
C ALA A 402 6.58 12.96 -24.93
N GLU A 403 6.09 14.00 -24.27
CA GLU A 403 6.48 15.41 -24.52
C GLU A 403 7.47 15.95 -23.48
N ARG A 404 7.84 15.16 -22.45
CA ARG A 404 8.74 15.60 -21.35
C ARG A 404 10.17 15.85 -21.82
N GLY A 405 10.58 15.26 -22.93
CA GLY A 405 11.82 15.55 -23.66
C GLY A 405 13.12 15.10 -22.96
N PRO A 406 14.29 15.44 -23.56
CA PRO A 406 15.59 14.91 -23.12
C PRO A 406 16.03 15.37 -21.73
N ALA A 407 15.62 16.55 -21.28
CA ALA A 407 15.95 17.06 -19.94
C ALA A 407 15.26 16.27 -18.83
N TYR A 408 14.06 15.73 -19.08
CA TYR A 408 13.38 14.83 -18.18
C TYR A 408 14.08 13.47 -18.13
N ALA A 409 14.43 12.92 -19.29
CA ALA A 409 15.15 11.65 -19.39
C ALA A 409 16.49 11.73 -18.67
N ALA A 410 17.29 12.76 -18.90
CA ALA A 410 18.59 12.96 -18.24
C ALA A 410 18.44 13.03 -16.70
N TYR A 411 17.43 13.76 -16.20
CA TYR A 411 17.19 13.87 -14.77
C TYR A 411 16.71 12.55 -14.14
N ARG A 412 15.85 11.81 -14.84
CA ARG A 412 15.43 10.46 -14.46
C ARG A 412 16.64 9.53 -14.35
N ASP A 413 17.52 9.56 -15.35
CA ASP A 413 18.70 8.72 -15.44
C ASP A 413 19.74 9.10 -14.34
N GLU A 414 19.88 10.38 -14.00
CA GLU A 414 20.69 10.83 -12.85
C GLU A 414 20.23 10.18 -11.53
N ILE A 415 18.93 10.17 -11.26
CA ILE A 415 18.37 9.52 -10.06
C ILE A 415 18.58 8.01 -10.12
N ALA A 416 18.37 7.39 -11.28
CA ALA A 416 18.59 5.96 -11.45
C ALA A 416 20.06 5.59 -11.19
N GLN A 417 21.02 6.34 -11.71
CA GLN A 417 22.44 6.10 -11.48
C GLN A 417 22.83 6.28 -10.01
N TRP A 418 22.23 7.24 -9.29
CA TRP A 418 22.43 7.40 -7.85
C TRP A 418 21.97 6.16 -7.07
N MET A 419 20.83 5.54 -7.45
CA MET A 419 20.34 4.30 -6.86
C MET A 419 21.21 3.09 -7.25
N LEU A 420 21.56 2.94 -8.53
CA LEU A 420 22.34 1.82 -9.03
C LEU A 420 23.76 1.80 -8.46
N LYS A 421 24.36 2.97 -8.22
CA LYS A 421 25.65 3.09 -7.54
C LYS A 421 25.62 2.53 -6.12
N GLU A 422 24.55 2.82 -5.36
CA GLU A 422 24.39 2.25 -4.01
C GLU A 422 24.13 0.74 -4.08
N LEU A 423 23.32 0.29 -5.04
CA LEU A 423 22.99 -1.11 -5.24
C LEU A 423 24.27 -1.90 -5.56
N ASP A 424 25.10 -1.43 -6.50
CA ASP A 424 26.35 -2.11 -6.90
C ASP A 424 27.40 -2.11 -5.77
N ALA A 425 27.44 -1.06 -4.96
CA ALA A 425 28.30 -1.00 -3.77
C ALA A 425 27.94 -2.07 -2.71
N ARG A 426 26.66 -2.45 -2.64
CA ARG A 426 26.16 -3.49 -1.71
C ARG A 426 26.14 -4.89 -2.29
N TYR A 427 26.02 -5.01 -3.63
CA TYR A 427 25.98 -6.25 -4.39
C TYR A 427 26.90 -6.12 -5.60
N PRO A 428 28.25 -6.24 -5.42
CA PRO A 428 29.23 -6.01 -6.47
C PRO A 428 28.97 -6.86 -7.71
N GLY A 429 28.93 -6.20 -8.87
CA GLY A 429 28.73 -6.83 -10.18
C GLY A 429 27.27 -7.11 -10.55
N LEU A 430 26.31 -6.90 -9.64
CA LEU A 430 24.88 -7.10 -9.93
C LEU A 430 24.42 -6.21 -11.08
N VAL A 431 24.82 -4.93 -11.07
CA VAL A 431 24.40 -3.96 -12.10
C VAL A 431 24.92 -4.34 -13.48
N GLY A 432 26.07 -5.04 -13.58
CA GLY A 432 26.62 -5.54 -14.84
C GLY A 432 25.80 -6.65 -15.51
N ASP A 433 24.92 -7.32 -14.77
CA ASP A 433 24.04 -8.37 -15.30
C ASP A 433 22.61 -7.90 -15.59
N VAL A 434 22.36 -6.58 -15.55
CA VAL A 434 21.06 -5.99 -15.95
C VAL A 434 20.94 -6.05 -17.48
N VAL A 435 19.86 -6.66 -17.97
CA VAL A 435 19.54 -6.76 -19.40
C VAL A 435 18.27 -6.00 -19.78
N VAL A 436 17.37 -5.73 -18.80
CA VAL A 436 16.19 -4.91 -18.98
C VAL A 436 16.10 -3.89 -17.84
N GLN A 437 15.79 -2.65 -18.18
CA GLN A 437 15.62 -1.59 -17.20
C GLN A 437 14.42 -0.71 -17.55
N ALA A 438 13.47 -0.60 -16.60
CA ALA A 438 12.33 0.28 -16.70
C ALA A 438 12.29 1.22 -15.49
N TYR A 439 11.56 2.35 -15.61
CA TYR A 439 11.54 3.39 -14.60
C TYR A 439 10.12 3.79 -14.22
N GLY A 440 9.88 3.95 -12.94
CA GLY A 440 8.68 4.57 -12.39
C GLY A 440 9.05 5.82 -11.61
N THR A 441 8.72 6.99 -12.14
CA THR A 441 8.95 8.28 -11.48
C THR A 441 7.69 8.72 -10.70
N PRO A 442 7.78 9.74 -9.84
CA PRO A 442 6.58 10.36 -9.24
C PRO A 442 5.54 10.81 -10.28
N LEU A 443 5.94 11.18 -11.50
CA LEU A 443 5.01 11.54 -12.58
C LEU A 443 4.40 10.31 -13.22
N THR A 444 5.17 9.24 -13.44
CA THR A 444 4.64 7.96 -13.95
C THR A 444 3.50 7.46 -13.03
N ALA A 445 3.73 7.51 -11.71
CA ALA A 445 2.71 7.15 -10.73
C ALA A 445 1.48 8.07 -10.81
N ALA A 446 1.68 9.39 -10.92
CA ALA A 446 0.58 10.35 -11.05
C ALA A 446 -0.21 10.17 -12.36
N ASP A 447 0.46 9.87 -13.47
CA ASP A 447 -0.18 9.66 -14.77
C ASP A 447 -1.04 8.37 -14.77
N GLN A 448 -0.48 7.29 -14.24
CA GLN A 448 -1.13 5.97 -14.28
C GLN A 448 -2.28 5.86 -13.26
N THR A 449 -2.07 6.34 -12.03
CA THR A 449 -3.04 6.17 -10.93
C THR A 449 -3.85 7.42 -10.63
N ARG A 450 -3.48 8.57 -11.19
CA ARG A 450 -4.05 9.90 -10.89
C ARG A 450 -3.93 10.28 -9.40
N ALA A 451 -3.04 9.61 -8.66
CA ALA A 451 -2.80 9.93 -7.26
C ALA A 451 -2.16 11.31 -7.12
N THR A 452 -2.63 12.08 -6.16
CA THR A 452 -2.09 13.42 -5.86
C THR A 452 -0.60 13.32 -5.56
N ALA A 453 0.20 14.07 -6.31
CA ALA A 453 1.67 14.08 -6.22
C ALA A 453 2.33 12.70 -6.40
N GLY A 454 1.69 11.77 -7.12
CA GLY A 454 2.20 10.42 -7.31
C GLY A 454 2.35 9.60 -6.00
N ALA A 455 1.55 9.93 -4.99
CA ALA A 455 1.62 9.30 -3.67
C ALA A 455 1.08 7.85 -3.69
N PRO A 456 1.91 6.83 -3.44
CA PRO A 456 1.47 5.43 -3.55
C PRO A 456 0.57 5.00 -2.38
N PHE A 457 0.69 5.65 -1.21
CA PHE A 457 -0.04 5.29 0.01
C PHE A 457 -1.20 6.24 0.33
N GLY A 458 -1.58 7.14 -0.60
CA GLY A 458 -2.61 8.16 -0.36
C GLY A 458 -2.14 9.24 0.63
N PRO A 459 -3.02 9.76 1.52
CA PRO A 459 -2.65 10.73 2.54
C PRO A 459 -1.56 10.21 3.49
N ALA A 460 -0.62 11.08 3.85
CA ALA A 460 0.41 10.74 4.81
C ALA A 460 -0.19 10.44 6.20
N MET A 461 0.25 9.38 6.85
CA MET A 461 -0.26 8.95 8.17
C MET A 461 0.34 9.76 9.31
N THR A 462 0.11 11.09 9.28
CA THR A 462 0.59 12.01 10.30
C THR A 462 -0.45 12.27 11.39
N LEU A 463 -0.01 12.83 12.52
CA LEU A 463 -0.87 13.18 13.67
C LEU A 463 -2.01 14.16 13.32
N SER A 464 -1.86 14.95 12.24
CA SER A 464 -2.86 15.93 11.80
C SER A 464 -3.95 15.36 10.92
N GLN A 465 -3.75 14.19 10.31
CA GLN A 465 -4.65 13.72 9.24
C GLN A 465 -4.93 12.21 9.21
N TRP A 466 -4.46 11.45 10.20
CA TRP A 466 -4.75 10.02 10.32
C TRP A 466 -5.85 9.72 11.35
N GLY A 467 -6.48 8.55 11.24
CA GLY A 467 -7.55 8.08 12.12
C GLY A 467 -8.80 8.97 12.07
N PRO A 468 -9.33 9.44 13.20
CA PRO A 468 -10.53 10.31 13.24
C PRO A 468 -10.37 11.61 12.45
N LYS A 469 -9.14 12.08 12.27
CA LYS A 469 -8.82 13.28 11.48
C LYS A 469 -8.68 12.99 9.98
N GLY A 470 -8.59 11.70 9.58
CA GLY A 470 -8.52 11.25 8.19
C GLY A 470 -9.84 11.36 7.42
N PHE A 471 -9.84 11.00 6.16
CA PHE A 471 -11.08 10.80 5.42
C PHE A 471 -11.81 9.56 5.96
N ARG A 472 -13.12 9.55 5.82
CA ARG A 472 -13.98 8.43 6.25
C ARG A 472 -14.65 7.81 5.06
N THR A 473 -14.95 6.52 5.12
CA THR A 473 -15.73 5.82 4.09
C THR A 473 -17.04 6.54 3.79
N ARG A 474 -17.81 6.93 4.82
CA ARG A 474 -19.07 7.66 4.65
C ARG A 474 -18.80 9.13 4.36
N THR A 475 -19.45 9.67 3.32
CA THR A 475 -19.44 11.09 3.01
C THR A 475 -20.75 11.78 3.46
N PRO A 476 -20.82 13.11 3.46
CA PRO A 476 -22.07 13.85 3.66
C PRO A 476 -23.09 13.66 2.54
N VAL A 477 -22.65 13.26 1.35
CA VAL A 477 -23.54 13.00 0.20
C VAL A 477 -24.11 11.59 0.36
N THR A 478 -25.41 11.47 0.44
CA THR A 478 -26.11 10.19 0.58
C THR A 478 -25.85 9.31 -0.64
N GLY A 479 -25.43 8.05 -0.42
CA GLY A 479 -25.10 7.12 -1.48
C GLY A 479 -23.67 7.25 -2.02
N LEU A 480 -22.87 8.24 -1.57
CA LEU A 480 -21.46 8.36 -1.91
C LEU A 480 -20.56 7.86 -0.79
N TYR A 481 -19.67 6.92 -1.12
CA TYR A 481 -18.69 6.34 -0.21
C TYR A 481 -17.28 6.45 -0.78
N LEU A 482 -16.27 6.53 0.11
CA LEU A 482 -14.86 6.50 -0.26
C LEU A 482 -14.27 5.14 0.10
N ALA A 483 -13.38 4.64 -0.73
CA ALA A 483 -12.58 3.44 -0.51
C ALA A 483 -11.12 3.65 -0.94
N GLY A 484 -10.28 2.62 -0.81
CA GLY A 484 -8.87 2.65 -1.19
C GLY A 484 -7.95 3.28 -0.15
N SER A 485 -6.73 3.56 -0.57
CA SER A 485 -5.65 4.07 0.29
C SER A 485 -5.97 5.42 0.95
N GLY A 486 -6.92 6.15 0.41
CA GLY A 486 -7.34 7.45 0.94
C GLY A 486 -8.09 7.40 2.28
N VAL A 487 -8.56 6.22 2.71
CA VAL A 487 -9.42 6.07 3.90
C VAL A 487 -8.68 5.43 5.08
N PHE A 488 -8.10 4.24 4.88
CA PHE A 488 -7.44 3.50 5.95
C PHE A 488 -5.91 3.46 5.81
N GLY A 489 -5.36 4.01 4.73
CA GLY A 489 -3.95 3.98 4.38
C GLY A 489 -3.66 3.05 3.21
N GLY A 490 -2.41 3.12 2.70
CA GLY A 490 -1.96 2.28 1.60
C GLY A 490 -1.67 0.85 2.00
N GLY A 491 -1.59 -0.03 1.00
CA GLY A 491 -1.33 -1.46 1.15
C GLY A 491 -2.58 -2.32 0.90
N VAL A 492 -2.37 -3.63 0.72
CA VAL A 492 -3.43 -4.57 0.34
C VAL A 492 -4.52 -4.65 1.41
N ALA A 493 -4.16 -4.96 2.65
CA ALA A 493 -5.14 -5.17 3.73
C ALA A 493 -5.99 -3.92 4.04
N PRO A 494 -5.42 -2.70 4.21
CA PRO A 494 -6.24 -1.50 4.42
C PRO A 494 -7.18 -1.22 3.24
N CYS A 495 -6.73 -1.44 2.00
CA CYS A 495 -7.56 -1.24 0.82
C CYS A 495 -8.70 -2.26 0.72
N LEU A 496 -8.46 -3.54 1.02
CA LEU A 496 -9.52 -4.56 1.10
C LEU A 496 -10.56 -4.21 2.17
N LEU A 497 -10.11 -3.82 3.36
CA LEU A 497 -10.99 -3.37 4.45
C LEU A 497 -11.83 -2.16 4.07
N SER A 498 -11.25 -1.21 3.33
CA SER A 498 -11.99 -0.03 2.89
C SER A 498 -13.11 -0.39 1.92
N GLY A 499 -12.88 -1.37 1.04
CA GLY A 499 -13.89 -1.89 0.12
C GLY A 499 -15.04 -2.60 0.85
N LEU A 500 -14.70 -3.44 1.82
CA LEU A 500 -15.70 -4.07 2.69
C LEU A 500 -16.52 -3.03 3.46
N ALA A 501 -15.86 -2.02 4.04
CA ALA A 501 -16.53 -0.95 4.77
C ALA A 501 -17.49 -0.15 3.87
N ALA A 502 -17.10 0.12 2.62
CA ALA A 502 -17.94 0.80 1.64
C ALA A 502 -19.19 -0.02 1.30
N SER A 503 -19.04 -1.33 1.05
CA SER A 503 -20.18 -2.23 0.80
C SER A 503 -21.11 -2.29 2.01
N PHE A 504 -20.57 -2.46 3.21
CA PHE A 504 -21.36 -2.47 4.44
C PHE A 504 -22.18 -1.20 4.63
N MET A 505 -21.55 -0.01 4.42
CA MET A 505 -22.26 1.28 4.52
C MET A 505 -23.30 1.44 3.41
N ALA A 506 -23.05 0.95 2.20
CA ALA A 506 -24.01 0.97 1.10
C ALA A 506 -25.26 0.14 1.38
N LYS A 507 -25.12 -1.01 2.07
CA LYS A 507 -26.28 -1.83 2.50
C LYS A 507 -27.17 -1.08 3.49
N LEU A 508 -26.57 -0.28 4.38
CA LEU A 508 -27.29 0.51 5.40
C LEU A 508 -27.87 1.82 4.85
N ALA A 509 -27.55 2.18 3.59
CA ALA A 509 -28.08 3.39 2.99
C ALA A 509 -29.61 3.30 2.85
N PRO A 510 -30.37 4.35 3.20
CA PRO A 510 -31.81 4.40 2.96
C PRO A 510 -32.10 4.24 1.47
N LYS A 511 -33.19 3.52 1.17
CA LYS A 511 -33.69 3.31 -0.18
C LYS A 511 -34.24 4.60 -0.79
#